data_8e1ad605717cc3acc38db2bd299d117a
#
_entry.id   8e1ad605717cc3acc38db2bd299d117a
#
_cell.length_a   1.000
_cell.length_b   1.000
_cell.length_c   1.000
_cell.angle_alpha   90.00
_cell.angle_beta   90.00
_cell.angle_gamma   90.00
#
_symmetry.space_group_name_H-M   'P 1'
#
loop_
_entity.id
_entity.type
_entity.pdbx_description
1 polymer ?
#
loop_
_entity_poly.entity_id
_entity_poly.type
_entity_poly.pdbx_seq_one_letter_code
_entity_poly.pdbx_strand_id
1 'polypeptide(L)'
;MTEQTIVHLLRHGEVHNPGGVLYGRLPGFHLSDLGRRMAERVSETIGERDITHLRVSPMERVQETAAPLAAARGLEPVVDQRLIESSNVFEGKRFGKGNTTLSNPSSWIHLWNPVRPSWGEPYKQVASRMRAAVLDARAEATGHEAVVVSHQLPIWIARLSAEGRPFVHHPRKRQCTLCSLTSLHFEDTRLVRVTYSEPAGDMIPLADKAAPFSAGGAQPGEKP
;
A
#
# COMPACT_ATOMS: atom_id res chain seq x y z
N MET A 1 -32.65 -8.36 4.76
CA MET A 1 -31.48 -8.99 4.08
C MET A 1 -30.28 -8.16 4.45
N THR A 2 -29.19 -8.77 4.91
CA THR A 2 -27.92 -8.08 5.21
C THR A 2 -27.23 -7.72 3.91
N GLU A 3 -26.85 -6.46 3.74
CA GLU A 3 -26.06 -6.02 2.58
C GLU A 3 -24.60 -6.38 2.76
N GLN A 4 -24.04 -7.02 1.73
CA GLN A 4 -22.61 -7.35 1.71
C GLN A 4 -21.86 -6.28 0.93
N THR A 5 -20.83 -5.71 1.54
CA THR A 5 -19.94 -4.74 0.90
C THR A 5 -18.49 -5.18 1.09
N ILE A 6 -17.66 -5.07 0.03
CA ILE A 6 -16.26 -5.41 0.12
C ILE A 6 -15.42 -4.17 -0.17
N VAL A 7 -14.45 -3.87 0.68
CA VAL A 7 -13.46 -2.82 0.43
C VAL A 7 -12.09 -3.46 0.23
N HIS A 8 -11.56 -3.38 -0.98
CA HIS A 8 -10.25 -3.88 -1.36
C HIS A 8 -9.19 -2.81 -1.15
N LEU A 9 -8.22 -3.06 -0.27
CA LEU A 9 -7.04 -2.22 -0.13
C LEU A 9 -5.96 -2.74 -1.09
N LEU A 10 -5.70 -2.00 -2.15
CA LEU A 10 -4.71 -2.33 -3.18
C LEU A 10 -3.41 -1.56 -2.93
N ARG A 11 -2.29 -2.25 -2.82
CA ARG A 11 -0.98 -1.61 -2.83
C ARG A 11 -0.58 -1.24 -4.26
N HIS A 12 0.05 -0.05 -4.43
CA HIS A 12 0.59 0.36 -5.73
C HIS A 12 1.59 -0.65 -6.30
N GLY A 13 1.76 -0.61 -7.63
CA GLY A 13 2.70 -1.43 -8.39
C GLY A 13 4.17 -1.04 -8.15
N GLU A 14 5.07 -1.74 -8.84
CA GLU A 14 6.49 -1.46 -8.78
C GLU A 14 6.80 -0.03 -9.25
N VAL A 15 7.74 0.62 -8.58
CA VAL A 15 8.14 2.01 -8.85
C VAL A 15 9.50 2.04 -9.53
N HIS A 16 9.66 2.88 -10.56
CA HIS A 16 10.96 3.16 -11.15
C HIS A 16 11.84 3.92 -10.16
N ASN A 17 12.80 3.23 -9.56
CA ASN A 17 13.67 3.78 -8.51
C ASN A 17 15.11 3.24 -8.62
N PRO A 18 15.83 3.54 -9.71
CA PRO A 18 17.18 3.03 -9.94
C PRO A 18 18.17 3.48 -8.87
N GLY A 19 17.90 4.61 -8.20
CA GLY A 19 18.72 5.12 -7.11
C GLY A 19 18.57 4.40 -5.78
N GLY A 20 17.62 3.46 -5.62
CA GLY A 20 17.37 2.77 -4.35
C GLY A 20 17.03 3.69 -3.18
N VAL A 21 16.35 4.80 -3.47
CA VAL A 21 16.00 5.84 -2.49
C VAL A 21 14.75 5.45 -1.72
N LEU A 22 14.69 5.70 -0.42
CA LEU A 22 13.42 5.64 0.31
C LEU A 22 12.57 6.84 -0.12
N TYR A 23 11.68 6.62 -1.08
CA TYR A 23 10.91 7.71 -1.68
C TYR A 23 9.72 8.19 -0.84
N GLY A 24 9.15 7.36 0.06
CA GLY A 24 8.08 7.75 0.98
C GLY A 24 7.02 8.64 0.33
N ARG A 25 6.96 9.92 0.72
CA ARG A 25 6.05 10.95 0.18
C ARG A 25 6.68 11.83 -0.89
N LEU A 26 7.90 11.55 -1.32
CA LEU A 26 8.56 12.35 -2.36
C LEU A 26 7.80 12.24 -3.69
N PRO A 27 7.60 13.35 -4.40
CA PRO A 27 6.97 13.38 -5.72
C PRO A 27 7.92 12.85 -6.81
N GLY A 28 7.38 12.59 -8.01
CA GLY A 28 8.15 12.19 -9.18
C GLY A 28 8.54 10.71 -9.19
N PHE A 29 7.98 9.90 -8.29
CA PHE A 29 8.19 8.44 -8.27
C PHE A 29 7.00 7.74 -8.94
N HIS A 30 7.17 7.43 -10.23
CA HIS A 30 6.21 6.78 -11.12
C HIS A 30 6.37 5.26 -11.14
N LEU A 31 5.39 4.54 -11.68
CA LEU A 31 5.50 3.11 -11.90
C LEU A 31 6.62 2.80 -12.90
N SER A 32 7.30 1.68 -12.70
CA SER A 32 8.14 1.05 -13.72
C SER A 32 7.26 0.40 -14.80
N ASP A 33 7.88 -0.07 -15.88
CA ASP A 33 7.15 -0.86 -16.90
C ASP A 33 6.58 -2.15 -16.31
N LEU A 34 7.28 -2.78 -15.35
CA LEU A 34 6.76 -3.91 -14.60
C LEU A 34 5.56 -3.49 -13.75
N GLY A 35 5.66 -2.36 -13.03
CA GLY A 35 4.56 -1.84 -12.22
C GLY A 35 3.30 -1.54 -13.02
N ARG A 36 3.42 -1.02 -14.25
CA ARG A 36 2.28 -0.81 -15.16
C ARG A 36 1.62 -2.13 -15.54
N ARG A 37 2.41 -3.12 -15.96
CA ARG A 37 1.88 -4.48 -16.27
C ARG A 37 1.23 -5.15 -15.05
N MET A 38 1.77 -4.93 -13.84
CA MET A 38 1.15 -5.41 -12.60
C MET A 38 -0.21 -4.75 -12.36
N ALA A 39 -0.34 -3.44 -12.61
CA ALA A 39 -1.60 -2.71 -12.49
C ALA A 39 -2.65 -3.21 -13.52
N GLU A 40 -2.24 -3.46 -14.75
CA GLU A 40 -3.08 -4.07 -15.80
C GLU A 40 -3.56 -5.47 -15.36
N ARG A 41 -2.66 -6.32 -14.86
CA ARG A 41 -3.00 -7.66 -14.35
C ARG A 41 -4.03 -7.60 -13.20
N VAL A 42 -3.92 -6.65 -12.29
CA VAL A 42 -4.93 -6.45 -11.25
C VAL A 42 -6.27 -6.08 -11.87
N SER A 43 -6.29 -5.13 -12.80
CA SER A 43 -7.49 -4.71 -13.52
C SER A 43 -8.17 -5.89 -14.23
N GLU A 44 -7.41 -6.74 -14.92
CA GLU A 44 -7.92 -7.97 -15.56
C GLU A 44 -8.51 -8.95 -14.53
N THR A 45 -7.83 -9.12 -13.38
CA THR A 45 -8.23 -10.12 -12.36
C THR A 45 -9.52 -9.73 -11.63
N ILE A 46 -9.69 -8.44 -11.35
CA ILE A 46 -10.84 -7.95 -10.55
C ILE A 46 -11.81 -7.08 -11.37
N GLY A 47 -11.52 -6.81 -12.63
CA GLY A 47 -12.29 -5.88 -13.46
C GLY A 47 -13.75 -6.30 -13.69
N GLU A 48 -14.07 -7.59 -13.62
CA GLU A 48 -15.44 -8.10 -13.76
C GLU A 48 -16.22 -8.11 -12.44
N ARG A 49 -15.56 -7.80 -11.31
CA ARG A 49 -16.25 -7.69 -10.01
C ARG A 49 -17.15 -6.45 -10.00
N ASP A 50 -18.10 -6.43 -9.10
CA ASP A 50 -19.10 -5.35 -8.98
C ASP A 50 -18.51 -4.10 -8.27
N ILE A 51 -17.41 -3.57 -8.84
CA ILE A 51 -16.70 -2.40 -8.29
C ILE A 51 -17.42 -1.14 -8.76
N THR A 52 -17.94 -0.37 -7.81
CA THR A 52 -18.69 0.87 -8.04
C THR A 52 -17.97 2.12 -7.50
N HIS A 53 -16.93 1.95 -6.69
CA HIS A 53 -16.19 3.06 -6.10
C HIS A 53 -14.69 2.83 -6.12
N LEU A 54 -13.93 3.87 -6.49
CA LEU A 54 -12.48 3.86 -6.56
C LEU A 54 -11.92 5.09 -5.82
N ARG A 55 -11.08 4.86 -4.80
CA ARG A 55 -10.46 5.90 -4.00
C ARG A 55 -8.94 5.73 -4.00
N VAL A 56 -8.20 6.81 -4.17
CA VAL A 56 -6.74 6.75 -4.42
C VAL A 56 -5.96 7.73 -3.56
N SER A 57 -4.74 7.35 -3.17
CA SER A 57 -3.76 8.27 -2.61
C SER A 57 -3.35 9.33 -3.66
N PRO A 58 -2.99 10.56 -3.25
CA PRO A 58 -2.57 11.62 -4.18
C PRO A 58 -1.24 11.34 -4.91
N MET A 59 -0.50 10.28 -4.54
CA MET A 59 0.81 9.98 -5.13
C MET A 59 0.69 9.41 -6.54
N GLU A 60 1.57 9.85 -7.46
CA GLU A 60 1.55 9.53 -8.89
C GLU A 60 1.49 8.00 -9.14
N ARG A 61 2.37 7.22 -8.51
CA ARG A 61 2.41 5.75 -8.62
C ARG A 61 1.09 5.05 -8.22
N VAL A 62 0.32 5.67 -7.31
CA VAL A 62 -0.97 5.14 -6.88
C VAL A 62 -2.05 5.42 -7.91
N GLN A 63 -2.08 6.65 -8.44
CA GLN A 63 -3.00 7.03 -9.51
C GLN A 63 -2.73 6.21 -10.77
N GLU A 64 -1.46 6.02 -11.14
CA GLU A 64 -1.05 5.15 -12.25
C GLU A 64 -1.46 3.68 -12.03
N THR A 65 -1.39 3.18 -10.78
CA THR A 65 -1.87 1.82 -10.47
C THR A 65 -3.39 1.69 -10.61
N ALA A 66 -4.14 2.72 -10.30
CA ALA A 66 -5.60 2.73 -10.38
C ALA A 66 -6.11 2.91 -11.81
N ALA A 67 -5.33 3.56 -12.68
CA ALA A 67 -5.77 4.00 -14.00
C ALA A 67 -6.33 2.87 -14.91
N PRO A 68 -5.74 1.67 -15.03
CA PRO A 68 -6.31 0.60 -15.83
C PRO A 68 -7.70 0.16 -15.34
N LEU A 69 -7.88 0.03 -14.02
CA LEU A 69 -9.16 -0.34 -13.42
C LEU A 69 -10.21 0.76 -13.59
N ALA A 70 -9.82 2.03 -13.38
CA ALA A 70 -10.67 3.18 -13.60
C ALA A 70 -11.22 3.22 -15.03
N ALA A 71 -10.34 3.03 -16.02
CA ALA A 71 -10.71 2.99 -17.43
C ALA A 71 -11.63 1.79 -17.76
N ALA A 72 -11.30 0.59 -17.26
CA ALA A 72 -12.08 -0.62 -17.52
C ALA A 72 -13.50 -0.55 -16.93
N ARG A 73 -13.69 0.17 -15.81
CA ARG A 73 -14.97 0.31 -15.10
C ARG A 73 -15.69 1.63 -15.39
N GLY A 74 -15.08 2.57 -16.11
CA GLY A 74 -15.63 3.91 -16.33
C GLY A 74 -15.79 4.71 -15.03
N LEU A 75 -14.88 4.50 -14.05
CA LEU A 75 -14.94 5.16 -12.74
C LEU A 75 -13.99 6.35 -12.69
N GLU A 76 -14.41 7.42 -12.05
CA GLU A 76 -13.56 8.57 -11.69
C GLU A 76 -12.93 8.31 -10.31
N PRO A 77 -11.59 8.21 -10.19
CA PRO A 77 -10.94 7.98 -8.91
C PRO A 77 -11.07 9.18 -7.98
N VAL A 78 -11.56 8.96 -6.77
CA VAL A 78 -11.62 9.98 -5.72
C VAL A 78 -10.26 10.07 -5.02
N VAL A 79 -9.57 11.21 -5.17
CA VAL A 79 -8.29 11.45 -4.50
C VAL A 79 -8.52 11.74 -3.02
N ASP A 80 -7.86 10.97 -2.13
CA ASP A 80 -8.01 11.09 -0.69
C ASP A 80 -6.65 11.19 0.01
N GLN A 81 -6.39 12.32 0.65
CA GLN A 81 -5.16 12.60 1.39
C GLN A 81 -4.93 11.62 2.56
N ARG A 82 -5.99 11.03 3.10
CA ARG A 82 -5.90 10.04 4.19
C ARG A 82 -5.23 8.74 3.76
N LEU A 83 -5.09 8.49 2.44
CA LEU A 83 -4.48 7.30 1.85
C LEU A 83 -2.98 7.45 1.58
N ILE A 84 -2.38 8.62 1.85
CA ILE A 84 -0.97 8.87 1.59
C ILE A 84 -0.06 7.95 2.41
N GLU A 85 1.16 7.69 1.92
CA GLU A 85 2.17 6.90 2.65
C GLU A 85 2.45 7.52 4.04
N SER A 86 2.90 6.71 4.98
CA SER A 86 3.33 7.21 6.29
C SER A 86 4.60 8.04 6.14
N SER A 87 4.66 9.20 6.80
CA SER A 87 5.87 10.02 6.81
C SER A 87 7.05 9.26 7.44
N ASN A 88 8.25 9.51 6.92
CA ASN A 88 9.47 8.89 7.41
C ASN A 88 10.62 9.90 7.35
N VAL A 89 11.32 10.12 8.46
CA VAL A 89 12.47 11.04 8.53
C VAL A 89 13.66 10.62 7.66
N PHE A 90 13.64 9.39 7.15
CA PHE A 90 14.67 8.86 6.27
C PHE A 90 14.31 9.00 4.78
N GLU A 91 13.24 9.70 4.42
CA GLU A 91 12.89 9.97 3.02
C GLU A 91 14.05 10.67 2.30
N GLY A 92 14.30 10.29 1.06
CA GLY A 92 15.42 10.77 0.25
C GLY A 92 16.76 10.08 0.53
N LYS A 93 16.85 9.24 1.58
CA LYS A 93 18.08 8.51 1.90
C LYS A 93 18.11 7.15 1.22
N ARG A 94 19.31 6.68 0.88
CA ARG A 94 19.54 5.35 0.34
C ARG A 94 19.73 4.33 1.46
N PHE A 95 19.18 3.13 1.28
CA PHE A 95 19.39 2.00 2.18
C PHE A 95 19.99 0.84 1.37
N GLY A 96 21.13 0.32 1.79
CA GLY A 96 21.83 -0.79 1.11
C GLY A 96 23.22 -1.08 1.68
N LYS A 97 23.92 -2.08 1.15
CA LYS A 97 25.32 -2.36 1.51
C LYS A 97 26.18 -1.15 1.12
N GLY A 98 26.96 -0.65 2.05
CA GLY A 98 27.81 0.53 1.88
C GLY A 98 27.15 1.87 2.23
N ASN A 99 25.89 1.88 2.66
CA ASN A 99 25.20 3.10 3.06
C ASN A 99 25.43 3.45 4.54
N THR A 100 25.90 4.66 4.78
CA THR A 100 26.23 5.19 6.11
C THR A 100 25.02 5.71 6.90
N THR A 101 23.79 5.63 6.36
CA THR A 101 22.60 6.22 7.02
C THR A 101 22.38 5.62 8.41
N LEU A 102 22.49 4.30 8.57
CA LEU A 102 22.34 3.63 9.87
C LEU A 102 23.62 3.61 10.71
N SER A 103 24.80 3.80 10.10
CA SER A 103 26.08 3.94 10.81
C SER A 103 26.30 5.35 11.34
N ASN A 104 25.50 6.33 10.93
CA ASN A 104 25.57 7.68 11.47
C ASN A 104 24.86 7.74 12.84
N PRO A 105 25.57 8.09 13.94
CA PRO A 105 24.98 8.20 15.29
C PRO A 105 23.77 9.15 15.35
N SER A 106 23.71 10.18 14.51
CA SER A 106 22.56 11.07 14.43
C SER A 106 21.26 10.40 13.98
N SER A 107 21.35 9.24 13.32
CA SER A 107 20.17 8.45 12.92
C SER A 107 19.57 7.67 14.10
N TRP A 108 20.38 7.37 15.13
CA TRP A 108 19.95 6.54 16.27
C TRP A 108 18.96 7.26 17.20
N ILE A 109 19.01 8.59 17.26
CA ILE A 109 18.02 9.39 18.01
C ILE A 109 16.60 9.20 17.46
N HIS A 110 16.46 8.78 16.20
CA HIS A 110 15.17 8.49 15.57
C HIS A 110 14.74 7.02 15.72
N LEU A 111 15.61 6.13 16.24
CA LEU A 111 15.34 4.68 16.33
C LEU A 111 15.11 4.20 17.78
N TRP A 112 15.04 5.11 18.75
CA TRP A 112 14.98 4.75 20.17
C TRP A 112 13.65 4.11 20.62
N ASN A 113 12.54 4.30 19.88
CA ASN A 113 11.25 3.76 20.26
C ASN A 113 10.58 2.97 19.13
N PRO A 114 10.75 1.63 19.10
CA PRO A 114 10.14 0.79 18.06
C PRO A 114 8.63 0.60 18.23
N VAL A 115 8.08 0.89 19.41
CA VAL A 115 6.65 0.74 19.71
C VAL A 115 5.86 1.94 19.20
N ARG A 116 6.44 3.14 19.31
CA ARG A 116 5.93 4.37 18.75
C ARG A 116 6.99 4.88 17.79
N PRO A 117 6.88 4.64 16.47
CA PRO A 117 7.96 4.93 15.54
C PRO A 117 8.37 6.40 15.65
N SER A 118 9.54 6.63 16.28
CA SER A 118 10.13 7.96 16.42
C SER A 118 10.69 8.48 15.09
N TRP A 119 10.74 7.60 14.07
CA TRP A 119 11.18 7.93 12.71
C TRP A 119 10.04 8.26 11.74
N GLY A 120 8.77 8.26 12.19
CA GLY A 120 7.64 8.49 11.29
C GLY A 120 6.30 8.72 11.98
N GLU A 121 5.24 8.66 11.19
CA GLU A 121 3.88 8.85 11.64
C GLU A 121 3.47 7.78 12.67
N PRO A 122 2.86 8.13 13.82
CA PRO A 122 2.39 7.16 14.80
C PRO A 122 1.36 6.19 14.21
N TYR A 123 1.54 4.88 14.43
CA TYR A 123 0.66 3.85 13.87
C TYR A 123 -0.83 4.05 14.21
N LYS A 124 -1.15 4.60 15.38
CA LYS A 124 -2.55 4.92 15.75
C LYS A 124 -3.15 6.00 14.84
N GLN A 125 -2.36 6.98 14.40
CA GLN A 125 -2.82 8.02 13.46
C GLN A 125 -3.03 7.41 12.08
N VAL A 126 -2.09 6.57 11.61
CA VAL A 126 -2.24 5.82 10.34
C VAL A 126 -3.50 4.96 10.38
N ALA A 127 -3.73 4.20 11.46
CA ALA A 127 -4.93 3.38 11.63
C ALA A 127 -6.21 4.22 11.58
N SER A 128 -6.24 5.35 12.27
CA SER A 128 -7.40 6.25 12.34
C SER A 128 -7.76 6.82 10.97
N ARG A 129 -6.77 7.39 10.23
CA ARG A 129 -7.03 7.97 8.91
C ARG A 129 -7.42 6.92 7.86
N MET A 130 -6.78 5.75 7.88
CA MET A 130 -7.10 4.64 7.00
C MET A 130 -8.50 4.08 7.28
N ARG A 131 -8.85 3.92 8.58
CA ARG A 131 -10.20 3.48 8.96
C ARG A 131 -11.27 4.44 8.47
N ALA A 132 -11.07 5.75 8.61
CA ALA A 132 -12.02 6.75 8.12
C ALA A 132 -12.21 6.65 6.60
N ALA A 133 -11.11 6.56 5.83
CA ALA A 133 -11.18 6.40 4.38
C ALA A 133 -11.87 5.10 3.93
N VAL A 134 -11.61 3.99 4.64
CA VAL A 134 -12.26 2.68 4.40
C VAL A 134 -13.76 2.75 4.68
N LEU A 135 -14.18 3.39 5.77
CA LEU A 135 -15.61 3.52 6.10
C LEU A 135 -16.36 4.39 5.10
N ASP A 136 -15.74 5.46 4.61
CA ASP A 136 -16.33 6.27 3.55
C ASP A 136 -16.43 5.48 2.24
N ALA A 137 -15.36 4.76 1.83
CA ALA A 137 -15.39 3.91 0.63
C ALA A 137 -16.47 2.81 0.74
N ARG A 138 -16.64 2.22 1.94
CA ARG A 138 -17.71 1.26 2.21
C ARG A 138 -19.10 1.90 2.04
N ALA A 139 -19.30 3.09 2.57
CA ALA A 139 -20.59 3.79 2.49
C ALA A 139 -20.96 4.14 1.04
N GLU A 140 -19.97 4.56 0.23
CA GLU A 140 -20.15 4.88 -1.19
C GLU A 140 -20.41 3.64 -2.07
N ALA A 141 -19.97 2.46 -1.62
CA ALA A 141 -20.12 1.20 -2.34
C ALA A 141 -21.07 0.22 -1.62
N THR A 142 -22.02 0.73 -0.85
CA THR A 142 -22.97 -0.11 -0.08
C THR A 142 -23.68 -1.12 -0.99
N GLY A 143 -23.60 -2.41 -0.64
CA GLY A 143 -24.13 -3.52 -1.45
C GLY A 143 -23.26 -3.97 -2.62
N HIS A 144 -22.13 -3.30 -2.85
CA HIS A 144 -21.19 -3.49 -3.96
C HIS A 144 -19.74 -3.60 -3.46
N GLU A 145 -18.77 -3.32 -4.33
CA GLU A 145 -17.36 -3.36 -3.99
C GLU A 145 -16.67 -2.01 -4.22
N ALA A 146 -15.73 -1.66 -3.34
CA ALA A 146 -14.87 -0.51 -3.49
C ALA A 146 -13.40 -0.94 -3.60
N VAL A 147 -12.59 -0.20 -4.36
CA VAL A 147 -11.13 -0.33 -4.37
C VAL A 147 -10.50 0.94 -3.81
N VAL A 148 -9.61 0.77 -2.84
CA VAL A 148 -8.85 1.83 -2.19
C VAL A 148 -7.36 1.59 -2.45
N VAL A 149 -6.76 2.40 -3.31
CA VAL A 149 -5.35 2.23 -3.69
C VAL A 149 -4.46 3.09 -2.79
N SER A 150 -3.48 2.46 -2.15
CA SER A 150 -2.61 3.08 -1.16
C SER A 150 -1.22 2.43 -1.14
N HIS A 151 -0.55 2.46 0.00
CA HIS A 151 0.85 2.08 0.19
C HIS A 151 1.01 0.97 1.23
N GLN A 152 2.21 0.37 1.30
CA GLN A 152 2.46 -0.81 2.12
C GLN A 152 2.14 -0.60 3.61
N LEU A 153 2.70 0.43 4.24
CA LEU A 153 2.53 0.61 5.69
C LEU A 153 1.10 1.02 6.06
N PRO A 154 0.45 1.97 5.39
CA PRO A 154 -0.96 2.30 5.65
C PRO A 154 -1.90 1.08 5.53
N ILE A 155 -1.77 0.28 4.46
CA ILE A 155 -2.58 -0.92 4.26
C ILE A 155 -2.32 -1.95 5.36
N TRP A 156 -1.04 -2.20 5.69
CA TRP A 156 -0.68 -3.15 6.74
C TRP A 156 -1.24 -2.75 8.11
N ILE A 157 -1.14 -1.47 8.47
CA ILE A 157 -1.68 -0.94 9.73
C ILE A 157 -3.22 -0.98 9.74
N ALA A 158 -3.87 -0.68 8.61
CA ALA A 158 -5.31 -0.83 8.48
C ALA A 158 -5.75 -2.29 8.69
N ARG A 159 -5.03 -3.25 8.11
CA ARG A 159 -5.27 -4.69 8.31
C ARG A 159 -5.10 -5.10 9.77
N LEU A 160 -3.99 -4.74 10.41
CA LEU A 160 -3.79 -5.05 11.84
C LEU A 160 -4.89 -4.46 12.71
N SER A 161 -5.33 -3.22 12.42
CA SER A 161 -6.46 -2.58 13.10
C SER A 161 -7.77 -3.34 12.91
N ALA A 162 -8.05 -3.78 11.68
CA ALA A 162 -9.25 -4.54 11.33
C ALA A 162 -9.28 -5.92 12.01
N GLU A 163 -8.12 -6.56 12.13
CA GLU A 163 -7.95 -7.87 12.80
C GLU A 163 -7.83 -7.76 14.34
N GLY A 164 -7.86 -6.55 14.93
CA GLY A 164 -7.67 -6.33 16.37
C GLY A 164 -6.26 -6.70 16.86
N ARG A 165 -5.26 -6.68 16.00
CA ARG A 165 -3.88 -7.08 16.28
C ARG A 165 -3.01 -5.90 16.72
N PRO A 166 -1.98 -6.15 17.54
CA PRO A 166 -0.99 -5.12 17.90
C PRO A 166 -0.30 -4.53 16.67
N PHE A 167 -0.05 -3.22 16.69
CA PHE A 167 0.66 -2.54 15.59
C PHE A 167 2.16 -2.81 15.56
N VAL A 168 2.74 -3.28 16.67
CA VAL A 168 4.15 -3.67 16.73
C VAL A 168 4.36 -4.91 15.88
N HIS A 169 5.21 -4.82 14.87
CA HIS A 169 5.46 -5.91 13.95
C HIS A 169 6.87 -5.82 13.37
N HIS A 170 7.38 -6.95 12.89
CA HIS A 170 8.62 -6.97 12.15
C HIS A 170 8.35 -6.54 10.68
N PRO A 171 9.04 -5.53 10.13
CA PRO A 171 8.78 -5.01 8.77
C PRO A 171 8.81 -6.07 7.66
N ARG A 172 9.72 -7.05 7.75
CA ARG A 172 9.83 -8.15 6.76
C ARG A 172 8.68 -9.16 6.81
N LYS A 173 7.82 -9.09 7.85
CA LYS A 173 6.64 -9.98 8.00
C LYS A 173 5.35 -9.31 7.51
N ARG A 174 5.42 -8.15 6.87
CA ARG A 174 4.26 -7.50 6.28
C ARG A 174 3.76 -8.30 5.07
N GLN A 175 2.59 -8.86 5.18
CA GLN A 175 1.90 -9.50 4.06
C GLN A 175 1.14 -8.41 3.29
N CYS A 176 1.85 -7.69 2.44
CA CYS A 176 1.36 -6.60 1.60
C CYS A 176 2.40 -6.39 0.47
N THR A 177 2.43 -7.31 -0.50
CA THR A 177 3.33 -7.25 -1.66
C THR A 177 2.84 -6.22 -2.69
N LEU A 178 3.64 -5.93 -3.71
CA LEU A 178 3.25 -5.02 -4.80
C LEU A 178 1.99 -5.55 -5.49
N CYS A 179 1.03 -4.68 -5.76
CA CYS A 179 -0.26 -5.01 -6.37
C CYS A 179 -1.05 -6.11 -5.63
N SER A 180 -0.80 -6.30 -4.32
CA SER A 180 -1.61 -7.20 -3.50
C SER A 180 -2.91 -6.54 -3.04
N LEU A 181 -3.91 -7.36 -2.78
CA LEU A 181 -5.22 -6.97 -2.25
C LEU A 181 -5.39 -7.48 -0.82
N THR A 182 -5.69 -6.58 0.10
CA THR A 182 -6.27 -6.90 1.41
C THR A 182 -7.74 -6.53 1.38
N SER A 183 -8.63 -7.51 1.41
CA SER A 183 -10.07 -7.28 1.24
C SER A 183 -10.80 -7.38 2.57
N LEU A 184 -11.53 -6.34 2.90
CA LEU A 184 -12.33 -6.17 4.10
C LEU A 184 -13.78 -6.45 3.74
N HIS A 185 -14.37 -7.53 4.27
CA HIS A 185 -15.75 -7.95 3.98
C HIS A 185 -16.66 -7.46 5.09
N PHE A 186 -17.69 -6.72 4.71
CA PHE A 186 -18.67 -6.17 5.63
C PHE A 186 -20.05 -6.79 5.41
N GLU A 187 -20.76 -7.05 6.50
CA GLU A 187 -22.21 -7.26 6.55
C GLU A 187 -22.81 -6.01 7.20
N ASP A 188 -23.57 -5.25 6.45
CA ASP A 188 -24.01 -3.90 6.82
C ASP A 188 -22.81 -3.02 7.24
N THR A 189 -22.69 -2.71 8.52
CA THR A 189 -21.59 -1.91 9.06
C THR A 189 -20.51 -2.75 9.76
N ARG A 190 -20.75 -4.05 9.94
CA ARG A 190 -19.89 -4.94 10.71
C ARG A 190 -18.84 -5.60 9.81
N LEU A 191 -17.56 -5.43 10.11
CA LEU A 191 -16.49 -6.20 9.49
C LEU A 191 -16.60 -7.66 9.94
N VAL A 192 -16.72 -8.59 8.99
CA VAL A 192 -16.90 -10.03 9.28
C VAL A 192 -15.69 -10.87 8.88
N ARG A 193 -14.89 -10.40 7.90
CA ARG A 193 -13.74 -11.17 7.41
C ARG A 193 -12.70 -10.26 6.76
N VAL A 194 -11.43 -10.65 6.87
CA VAL A 194 -10.30 -10.07 6.13
C VAL A 194 -9.65 -11.17 5.31
N THR A 195 -9.45 -10.92 4.02
CA THR A 195 -8.75 -11.84 3.11
C THR A 195 -7.56 -11.15 2.45
N TYR A 196 -6.63 -11.95 1.91
CA TYR A 196 -5.45 -11.46 1.23
C TYR A 196 -5.22 -12.26 -0.06
N SER A 197 -4.88 -11.56 -1.14
CA SER A 197 -4.53 -12.16 -2.43
C SER A 197 -3.45 -11.36 -3.16
N GLU A 198 -2.76 -12.00 -4.08
CA GLU A 198 -1.66 -11.45 -4.87
C GLU A 198 -1.93 -11.65 -6.36
N PRO A 199 -2.82 -10.84 -7.00
CA PRO A 199 -3.17 -11.01 -8.42
C PRO A 199 -1.97 -10.98 -9.37
N ALA A 200 -0.96 -10.16 -9.05
CA ALA A 200 0.28 -10.02 -9.81
C ALA A 200 1.50 -10.67 -9.10
N GLY A 201 1.26 -11.62 -8.19
CA GLY A 201 2.31 -12.23 -7.36
C GLY A 201 3.33 -13.06 -8.15
N ASP A 202 2.96 -13.61 -9.29
CA ASP A 202 3.83 -14.32 -10.23
C ASP A 202 4.82 -13.39 -10.97
N MET A 203 4.47 -12.11 -11.09
CA MET A 203 5.29 -11.10 -11.76
C MET A 203 6.38 -10.52 -10.85
N ILE A 204 6.31 -10.75 -9.53
CA ILE A 204 7.31 -10.24 -8.58
C ILE A 204 8.59 -11.09 -8.70
N PRO A 205 9.77 -10.49 -8.99
CA PRO A 205 11.03 -11.21 -9.05
C PRO A 205 11.32 -11.97 -7.75
N LEU A 206 11.92 -13.17 -7.85
CA LEU A 206 12.24 -14.00 -6.68
C LEU A 206 13.12 -13.29 -5.65
N ALA A 207 14.04 -12.42 -6.12
CA ALA A 207 14.88 -11.61 -5.24
C ALA A 207 14.07 -10.64 -4.37
N ASP A 208 12.97 -10.10 -4.90
CA ASP A 208 12.10 -9.17 -4.20
C ASP A 208 11.07 -9.88 -3.31
N LYS A 209 10.69 -11.11 -3.67
CA LYS A 209 9.90 -11.99 -2.78
C LYS A 209 10.64 -12.32 -1.49
N ALA A 210 11.97 -12.48 -1.57
CA ALA A 210 12.83 -12.71 -0.41
C ALA A 210 13.07 -11.45 0.43
N ALA A 211 12.80 -10.27 -0.11
CA ALA A 211 12.95 -8.97 0.55
C ALA A 211 11.65 -8.15 0.48
N PRO A 212 10.54 -8.59 1.10
CA PRO A 212 9.24 -7.91 1.03
C PRO A 212 9.26 -6.48 1.60
N PHE A 213 10.39 -6.07 2.15
CA PHE A 213 10.69 -4.72 2.62
C PHE A 213 11.63 -3.98 1.65
N SER A 214 11.67 -4.34 0.37
CA SER A 214 12.34 -3.48 -0.59
C SER A 214 11.61 -2.13 -0.61
N ALA A 215 12.37 -1.04 -0.75
CA ALA A 215 11.83 0.30 -0.94
C ALA A 215 11.06 0.42 -2.29
N GLY A 216 10.48 -0.67 -2.76
CA GLY A 216 9.72 -0.81 -3.99
C GLY A 216 10.50 -0.30 -5.20
N GLY A 217 11.09 -1.18 -6.00
CA GLY A 217 11.65 -0.79 -7.27
C GLY A 217 13.16 -0.78 -7.43
N ALA A 218 13.93 -1.49 -6.60
CA ALA A 218 15.30 -1.84 -6.98
C ALA A 218 15.24 -2.90 -8.10
N GLN A 219 15.73 -2.57 -9.28
CA GLN A 219 15.82 -3.51 -10.40
C GLN A 219 16.69 -4.72 -10.02
N PRO A 220 16.33 -5.96 -10.40
CA PRO A 220 17.19 -7.12 -10.24
C PRO A 220 18.48 -6.89 -11.03
N GLY A 221 19.62 -6.80 -10.36
CA GLY A 221 20.93 -6.56 -10.99
C GLY A 221 21.59 -5.24 -10.62
N GLU A 222 20.88 -4.25 -10.10
CA GLU A 222 21.43 -2.99 -9.60
C GLU A 222 21.66 -3.02 -8.08
N LYS A 223 22.19 -4.15 -7.56
CA LYS A 223 22.74 -4.16 -6.21
C LYS A 223 24.15 -3.58 -6.28
N PRO A 224 24.45 -2.49 -5.54
CA PRO A 224 25.82 -2.04 -5.41
C PRO A 224 26.71 -3.07 -4.74
#